data_834ffcb8d805fe586b6c789ed4d6bd45
#
_entry.id   834ffcb8d805fe586b6c789ed4d6bd45
#
_cell.length_a   1.000
_cell.length_b   1.000
_cell.length_c   1.000
_cell.angle_alpha   90.00
_cell.angle_beta   90.00
_cell.angle_gamma   90.00
#
_symmetry.space_group_name_H-M   'P 1'
#
loop_
_entity.id
_entity.type
_entity.pdbx_description
1 polymer ?
#
loop_
_entity_poly.entity_id
_entity_poly.type
_entity_poly.pdbx_seq_one_letter_code
_entity_poly.pdbx_strand_id
1 'polypeptide(L)'
;TSTFGYDESMRRYLKATGREDVVAAADKVAAYLTADPEVYAEPEKYFDQLIEINLSELEPYINGPFTPDRGTPVSKMKEVARANDWPLKVEWGLIGSCTNSSYEDLSRAVSVIKQAIELGVTPKASFGINPGSEQIRYTIERDGIIDTFKQLSTKVFTNACGPCIGQWDREGAEKQEKNTIVHSFNRNFSKRADGNPNTHAFVTSPEMVAMLAIAGRLDFNPLTDTLINDKGEEVRFKPPYGEELPTKGFAVDDPGYQAPAKDGSNVEVVVSPTSNRLQLLAPFAPWDGKNITGAKLLIKAQGKCTTDHISMAGPWLRFRGHLDNISNNMLIGAVNAFNGKTNSVKNQLTGAYDEVPKVQRAYKAAGVPSIVVGDQNYGEGSSREHAAMEPRHLGVKAVLVKSFARIHETNLKKQGMLALTFANEADYDKIQEDDTINFLDLTDFAPNKPLHLEFVHKDGSKDIIPCNHTYNASQIEWFKAGSALNLIAKNKK
;
A
#
# COMPACT_ATOMS: atom_id res chain seq x y z
N THR A 1 5.15 -8.06 -8.60
CA THR A 1 5.97 -8.82 -7.64
C THR A 1 7.32 -9.10 -8.28
N SER A 2 8.41 -8.77 -7.58
CA SER A 2 9.76 -9.06 -8.03
C SER A 2 10.26 -10.34 -7.34
N THR A 3 11.09 -11.10 -8.03
CA THR A 3 11.76 -12.29 -7.49
C THR A 3 13.25 -12.13 -7.71
N PHE A 4 14.03 -12.30 -6.64
CA PHE A 4 15.48 -12.25 -6.66
C PHE A 4 16.03 -13.62 -6.29
N GLY A 5 17.12 -14.04 -6.92
CA GLY A 5 17.83 -15.25 -6.54
C GLY A 5 18.53 -15.10 -5.20
N TYR A 6 18.79 -16.24 -4.53
CA TYR A 6 19.59 -16.26 -3.31
C TYR A 6 21.07 -15.99 -3.64
N ASP A 7 21.65 -15.02 -2.95
CA ASP A 7 23.03 -14.55 -3.17
C ASP A 7 23.78 -14.32 -1.85
N GLU A 8 25.03 -13.89 -1.97
CA GLU A 8 25.89 -13.61 -0.81
C GLU A 8 25.41 -12.42 0.01
N SER A 9 24.74 -11.42 -0.59
CA SER A 9 24.15 -10.29 0.15
C SER A 9 23.00 -10.76 1.05
N MET A 10 22.11 -11.61 0.52
CA MET A 10 21.05 -12.23 1.33
C MET A 10 21.63 -13.08 2.44
N ARG A 11 22.68 -13.84 2.16
CA ARG A 11 23.37 -14.68 3.13
C ARG A 11 23.95 -13.84 4.28
N ARG A 12 24.65 -12.76 3.97
CA ARG A 12 25.19 -11.83 4.98
C ARG A 12 24.10 -11.18 5.82
N TYR A 13 23.04 -10.73 5.18
CA TYR A 13 21.90 -10.10 5.86
C TYR A 13 21.20 -11.09 6.83
N LEU A 14 20.94 -12.30 6.40
CA LEU A 14 20.34 -13.32 7.25
C LEU A 14 21.21 -13.65 8.47
N LYS A 15 22.54 -13.74 8.29
CA LYS A 15 23.47 -13.92 9.42
C LYS A 15 23.44 -12.72 10.36
N ALA A 16 23.54 -11.49 9.83
CA ALA A 16 23.57 -10.29 10.64
C ALA A 16 22.28 -10.07 11.45
N THR A 17 21.18 -10.74 11.06
CA THR A 17 19.88 -10.66 11.73
C THR A 17 19.53 -11.92 12.56
N GLY A 18 20.55 -12.76 12.91
CA GLY A 18 20.39 -13.90 13.80
C GLY A 18 19.59 -15.08 13.20
N ARG A 19 19.69 -15.28 11.87
CA ARG A 19 18.97 -16.35 11.13
C ARG A 19 19.94 -17.32 10.47
N GLU A 20 20.97 -17.75 11.20
CA GLU A 20 21.99 -18.68 10.72
C GLU A 20 21.42 -20.05 10.36
N ASP A 21 20.37 -20.48 11.03
CA ASP A 21 19.65 -21.72 10.73
C ASP A 21 18.99 -21.67 9.36
N VAL A 22 18.40 -20.52 9.01
CA VAL A 22 17.82 -20.28 7.66
C VAL A 22 18.93 -20.28 6.61
N VAL A 23 20.06 -19.63 6.89
CA VAL A 23 21.24 -19.66 5.99
C VAL A 23 21.71 -21.10 5.75
N ALA A 24 21.87 -21.89 6.83
CA ALA A 24 22.31 -23.28 6.72
C ALA A 24 21.33 -24.15 5.92
N ALA A 25 20.04 -23.85 5.96
CA ALA A 25 19.02 -24.51 5.13
C ALA A 25 19.10 -24.05 3.67
N ALA A 26 19.21 -22.75 3.43
CA ALA A 26 19.29 -22.17 2.08
C ALA A 26 20.55 -22.58 1.33
N ASP A 27 21.72 -22.58 2.01
CA ASP A 27 23.00 -23.00 1.42
C ASP A 27 22.95 -24.44 0.86
N LYS A 28 22.17 -25.33 1.49
CA LYS A 28 22.02 -26.74 1.01
C LYS A 28 21.26 -26.87 -0.30
N VAL A 29 20.45 -25.88 -0.61
CA VAL A 29 19.55 -25.87 -1.77
C VAL A 29 19.74 -24.62 -2.64
N ALA A 30 20.88 -23.95 -2.50
CA ALA A 30 21.18 -22.67 -3.18
C ALA A 30 20.94 -22.72 -4.69
N ALA A 31 21.30 -23.83 -5.33
CA ALA A 31 21.09 -24.03 -6.77
C ALA A 31 19.62 -24.00 -7.21
N TYR A 32 18.69 -24.29 -6.30
CA TYR A 32 17.24 -24.25 -6.55
C TYR A 32 16.60 -22.91 -6.14
N LEU A 33 17.38 -22.02 -5.54
CA LEU A 33 16.93 -20.68 -5.11
C LEU A 33 17.39 -19.56 -6.08
N THR A 34 17.87 -19.95 -7.25
CA THR A 34 18.23 -19.07 -8.37
C THR A 34 17.50 -19.52 -9.62
N ALA A 35 17.52 -18.73 -10.67
CA ALA A 35 17.02 -19.19 -11.98
C ALA A 35 17.95 -20.29 -12.53
N ASP A 36 17.39 -21.19 -13.34
CA ASP A 36 18.14 -22.25 -14.00
C ASP A 36 19.18 -21.66 -14.98
N PRO A 37 20.33 -22.33 -15.18
CA PRO A 37 21.40 -21.80 -16.03
C PRO A 37 20.96 -21.40 -17.44
N GLU A 38 20.04 -22.16 -18.03
CA GLU A 38 19.47 -21.89 -19.36
C GLU A 38 18.65 -20.58 -19.41
N VAL A 39 18.03 -20.19 -18.29
CA VAL A 39 17.29 -18.91 -18.19
C VAL A 39 18.24 -17.72 -18.22
N TYR A 40 19.41 -17.86 -17.57
CA TYR A 40 20.47 -16.83 -17.65
C TYR A 40 21.13 -16.77 -19.02
N ALA A 41 21.29 -17.92 -19.69
CA ALA A 41 21.96 -18.00 -21.01
C ALA A 41 21.07 -17.41 -22.13
N GLU A 42 19.75 -17.64 -22.07
CA GLU A 42 18.80 -17.25 -23.10
C GLU A 42 17.51 -16.68 -22.49
N PRO A 43 17.56 -15.55 -21.75
CA PRO A 43 16.41 -15.02 -21.00
C PRO A 43 15.21 -14.68 -21.89
N GLU A 44 15.44 -14.29 -23.13
CA GLU A 44 14.40 -13.95 -24.11
C GLU A 44 13.46 -15.13 -24.44
N LYS A 45 13.89 -16.38 -24.18
CA LYS A 45 13.03 -17.56 -24.37
C LYS A 45 12.02 -17.78 -23.24
N TYR A 46 12.29 -17.19 -22.07
CA TYR A 46 11.57 -17.47 -20.83
C TYR A 46 10.76 -16.30 -20.32
N PHE A 47 11.07 -15.08 -20.76
CA PHE A 47 10.42 -13.84 -20.33
C PHE A 47 9.81 -13.09 -21.50
N ASP A 48 8.65 -12.46 -21.26
CA ASP A 48 7.94 -11.65 -22.24
C ASP A 48 8.70 -10.36 -22.59
N GLN A 49 9.55 -9.88 -21.69
CA GLN A 49 10.35 -8.66 -21.86
C GLN A 49 11.67 -8.76 -21.12
N LEU A 50 12.74 -8.37 -21.78
CA LEU A 50 14.06 -8.19 -21.19
C LEU A 50 14.37 -6.68 -21.08
N ILE A 51 14.81 -6.24 -19.91
CA ILE A 51 15.24 -4.87 -19.64
C ILE A 51 16.71 -4.91 -19.20
N GLU A 52 17.58 -4.33 -20.00
CA GLU A 52 19.00 -4.19 -19.69
C GLU A 52 19.31 -2.76 -19.23
N ILE A 53 20.00 -2.62 -18.11
CA ILE A 53 20.41 -1.33 -17.54
C ILE A 53 21.93 -1.34 -17.35
N ASN A 54 22.63 -0.45 -18.07
CA ASN A 54 24.05 -0.25 -17.86
C ASN A 54 24.28 0.65 -16.64
N LEU A 55 24.69 0.06 -15.52
CA LEU A 55 24.91 0.79 -14.27
C LEU A 55 26.04 1.83 -14.37
N SER A 56 26.98 1.69 -15.33
CA SER A 56 28.06 2.65 -15.53
C SER A 56 27.60 3.95 -16.22
N GLU A 57 26.45 3.91 -16.87
CA GLU A 57 25.83 5.06 -17.56
C GLU A 57 24.63 5.62 -16.80
N LEU A 58 24.17 4.89 -15.77
CA LEU A 58 23.01 5.28 -14.99
C LEU A 58 23.34 6.49 -14.11
N GLU A 59 22.58 7.57 -14.29
CA GLU A 59 22.57 8.72 -13.39
C GLU A 59 21.39 8.66 -12.41
N PRO A 60 21.43 9.42 -11.29
CA PRO A 60 20.29 9.50 -10.37
C PRO A 60 19.03 10.03 -11.06
N TYR A 61 17.88 9.46 -10.70
CA TYR A 61 16.55 9.89 -11.15
C TYR A 61 15.76 10.53 -10.03
N ILE A 62 14.95 11.51 -10.39
CA ILE A 62 13.98 12.15 -9.50
C ILE A 62 12.59 11.91 -10.09
N ASN A 63 11.72 11.23 -9.34
CA ASN A 63 10.42 10.78 -9.80
C ASN A 63 9.30 11.69 -9.30
N GLY A 64 8.44 12.15 -10.19
CA GLY A 64 7.28 13.00 -9.88
C GLY A 64 7.25 14.31 -10.65
N PRO A 65 6.39 15.25 -10.23
CA PRO A 65 5.48 15.18 -9.10
C PRO A 65 4.14 14.50 -9.45
N PHE A 66 3.32 14.20 -8.43
CA PHE A 66 1.93 13.72 -8.51
C PHE A 66 1.69 12.35 -9.14
N THR A 67 2.71 11.70 -9.66
CA THR A 67 2.64 10.37 -10.28
C THR A 67 3.96 9.61 -10.07
N PRO A 68 3.93 8.29 -9.87
CA PRO A 68 5.13 7.46 -9.83
C PRO A 68 5.73 7.18 -11.22
N ASP A 69 5.02 7.55 -12.30
CA ASP A 69 5.37 7.16 -13.67
C ASP A 69 6.24 8.19 -14.39
N ARG A 70 6.62 9.27 -13.71
CA ARG A 70 7.44 10.35 -14.27
C ARG A 70 8.83 10.36 -13.64
N GLY A 71 9.75 9.55 -14.17
CA GLY A 71 11.17 9.59 -13.82
C GLY A 71 11.91 10.62 -14.67
N THR A 72 12.64 11.54 -14.04
CA THR A 72 13.47 12.55 -14.72
C THR A 72 14.93 12.35 -14.29
N PRO A 73 15.87 12.13 -15.22
CA PRO A 73 17.29 12.09 -14.89
C PRO A 73 17.74 13.43 -14.29
N VAL A 74 18.63 13.39 -13.31
CA VAL A 74 19.07 14.60 -12.59
C VAL A 74 19.67 15.65 -13.54
N SER A 75 20.35 15.21 -14.60
CA SER A 75 20.91 16.09 -15.64
C SER A 75 19.85 16.91 -16.40
N LYS A 76 18.60 16.43 -16.44
CA LYS A 76 17.46 17.06 -17.12
C LYS A 76 16.49 17.79 -16.19
N MET A 77 16.65 17.63 -14.88
CA MET A 77 15.70 18.17 -13.92
C MET A 77 15.54 19.69 -14.01
N LYS A 78 16.62 20.41 -14.23
CA LYS A 78 16.60 21.88 -14.39
C LYS A 78 15.72 22.35 -15.55
N GLU A 79 15.83 21.67 -16.69
CA GLU A 79 15.05 21.96 -17.88
C GLU A 79 13.58 21.59 -17.68
N VAL A 80 13.32 20.38 -17.23
CA VAL A 80 11.97 19.84 -17.03
C VAL A 80 11.20 20.61 -15.97
N ALA A 81 11.83 20.98 -14.84
CA ALA A 81 11.19 21.73 -13.79
C ALA A 81 10.75 23.14 -14.26
N ARG A 82 11.60 23.81 -15.05
CA ARG A 82 11.27 25.13 -15.62
C ARG A 82 10.17 25.05 -16.68
N ALA A 83 10.24 24.06 -17.56
CA ALA A 83 9.21 23.86 -18.59
C ALA A 83 7.83 23.58 -18.03
N ASN A 84 7.74 23.02 -16.81
CA ASN A 84 6.48 22.69 -16.14
C ASN A 84 6.11 23.68 -15.01
N ASP A 85 6.84 24.77 -14.83
CA ASP A 85 6.65 25.75 -13.78
C ASP A 85 6.56 25.13 -12.38
N TRP A 86 7.47 24.18 -12.08
CA TRP A 86 7.57 23.58 -10.75
C TRP A 86 8.34 24.48 -9.80
N PRO A 87 7.90 24.62 -8.54
CA PRO A 87 8.66 25.38 -7.54
C PRO A 87 10.06 24.77 -7.34
N LEU A 88 11.09 25.57 -7.59
CA LEU A 88 12.48 25.08 -7.50
C LEU A 88 13.00 25.02 -6.05
N LYS A 89 12.47 25.86 -5.15
CA LYS A 89 12.86 25.85 -3.74
C LYS A 89 12.38 24.57 -3.06
N VAL A 90 13.29 23.81 -2.50
CA VAL A 90 12.97 22.65 -1.66
C VAL A 90 12.71 23.11 -0.23
N GLU A 91 11.51 22.85 0.28
CA GLU A 91 11.12 23.22 1.65
C GLU A 91 11.51 22.14 2.67
N TRP A 92 11.39 20.88 2.28
CA TRP A 92 11.72 19.74 3.12
C TRP A 92 12.40 18.62 2.35
N GLY A 93 13.42 18.02 2.99
CA GLY A 93 13.94 16.71 2.66
C GLY A 93 13.49 15.67 3.69
N LEU A 94 12.97 14.53 3.26
CA LEU A 94 12.46 13.47 4.14
C LEU A 94 13.03 12.11 3.74
N ILE A 95 13.79 11.48 4.63
CA ILE A 95 14.25 10.10 4.44
C ILE A 95 13.37 9.17 5.26
N GLY A 96 12.80 8.16 4.64
CA GLY A 96 11.90 7.17 5.23
C GLY A 96 11.19 6.37 4.14
N SER A 97 10.27 5.54 4.42
CA SER A 97 9.80 5.04 5.70
C SER A 97 10.34 3.62 5.94
N CYS A 98 9.47 2.59 6.04
CA CYS A 98 9.90 1.19 6.18
C CYS A 98 10.68 0.65 4.95
N THR A 99 10.62 1.32 3.81
CA THR A 99 11.19 0.84 2.53
C THR A 99 12.57 1.42 2.24
N ASN A 100 12.77 2.73 2.44
CA ASN A 100 13.98 3.45 2.03
C ASN A 100 14.60 4.25 3.19
N SER A 101 14.76 3.62 4.33
CA SER A 101 15.53 4.10 5.48
C SER A 101 16.12 2.93 6.27
N SER A 102 16.73 2.00 5.55
CA SER A 102 17.57 0.94 6.10
C SER A 102 18.83 1.50 6.74
N TYR A 103 19.63 0.65 7.37
CA TYR A 103 20.93 1.06 7.89
C TYR A 103 21.83 1.60 6.77
N GLU A 104 21.87 0.94 5.61
CA GLU A 104 22.64 1.39 4.46
C GLU A 104 22.15 2.74 3.94
N ASP A 105 20.85 2.92 3.76
CA ASP A 105 20.26 4.18 3.30
C ASP A 105 20.65 5.37 4.18
N LEU A 106 20.54 5.18 5.51
CA LEU A 106 20.86 6.22 6.47
C LEU A 106 22.37 6.45 6.58
N SER A 107 23.20 5.41 6.44
CA SER A 107 24.64 5.56 6.44
C SER A 107 25.16 6.29 5.18
N ARG A 108 24.55 6.04 4.01
CA ARG A 108 24.82 6.78 2.77
C ARG A 108 24.43 8.25 2.89
N ALA A 109 23.21 8.51 3.38
CA ALA A 109 22.74 9.88 3.59
C ALA A 109 23.59 10.64 4.61
N VAL A 110 24.01 10.01 5.71
CA VAL A 110 24.88 10.64 6.71
C VAL A 110 26.26 10.97 6.17
N SER A 111 26.76 10.22 5.17
CA SER A 111 28.04 10.58 4.52
C SER A 111 27.96 11.91 3.78
N VAL A 112 26.81 12.22 3.18
CA VAL A 112 26.54 13.53 2.55
C VAL A 112 26.50 14.63 3.61
N ILE A 113 25.84 14.37 4.74
CA ILE A 113 25.74 15.34 5.84
C ILE A 113 27.12 15.64 6.44
N LYS A 114 27.95 14.62 6.65
CA LYS A 114 29.34 14.81 7.10
C LYS A 114 30.13 15.69 6.13
N GLN A 115 29.98 15.44 4.82
CA GLN A 115 30.61 16.30 3.82
C GLN A 115 30.11 17.74 3.90
N ALA A 116 28.81 17.99 4.07
CA ALA A 116 28.27 19.34 4.20
C ALA A 116 28.89 20.07 5.45
N ILE A 117 28.99 19.38 6.58
CA ILE A 117 29.62 19.92 7.80
C ILE A 117 31.08 20.24 7.55
N GLU A 118 31.86 19.32 6.98
CA GLU A 118 33.28 19.52 6.66
C GLU A 118 33.52 20.65 5.67
N LEU A 119 32.65 20.80 4.68
CA LEU A 119 32.73 21.87 3.68
C LEU A 119 32.16 23.20 4.17
N GLY A 120 31.52 23.25 5.33
CA GLY A 120 30.93 24.46 5.90
C GLY A 120 29.69 24.91 5.11
N VAL A 121 28.82 23.98 4.71
CA VAL A 121 27.56 24.27 3.98
C VAL A 121 26.37 24.10 4.90
N THR A 122 25.70 25.21 5.19
CA THR A 122 24.43 25.17 5.92
C THR A 122 23.28 24.71 5.03
N PRO A 123 22.48 23.72 5.46
CA PRO A 123 21.30 23.29 4.71
C PRO A 123 20.28 24.40 4.52
N LYS A 124 19.66 24.45 3.33
CA LYS A 124 18.68 25.48 2.96
C LYS A 124 17.25 25.01 3.08
N ALA A 125 17.01 23.71 3.26
CA ALA A 125 15.70 23.12 3.49
C ALA A 125 15.64 22.47 4.88
N SER A 126 14.44 22.37 5.44
CA SER A 126 14.19 21.55 6.63
C SER A 126 14.44 20.08 6.32
N PHE A 127 14.86 19.31 7.33
CA PHE A 127 15.22 17.92 7.13
C PHE A 127 14.59 16.99 8.17
N GLY A 128 14.13 15.84 7.73
CA GLY A 128 13.54 14.84 8.60
C GLY A 128 13.94 13.42 8.23
N ILE A 129 14.08 12.57 9.23
CA ILE A 129 14.29 11.13 9.04
C ILE A 129 13.22 10.33 9.78
N ASN A 130 12.78 9.26 9.15
CA ASN A 130 11.88 8.27 9.72
C ASN A 130 12.55 6.89 9.58
N PRO A 131 13.29 6.40 10.60
CA PRO A 131 14.00 5.12 10.54
C PRO A 131 13.06 3.97 10.18
N GLY A 132 13.57 2.96 9.46
CA GLY A 132 12.77 1.87 8.92
C GLY A 132 12.12 0.95 9.96
N SER A 133 12.72 0.89 11.14
CA SER A 133 12.21 0.12 12.29
C SER A 133 12.82 0.65 13.59
N GLU A 134 12.29 0.23 14.75
CA GLU A 134 12.92 0.52 16.05
C GLU A 134 14.32 -0.10 16.13
N GLN A 135 14.51 -1.30 15.60
CA GLN A 135 15.85 -1.91 15.56
C GLN A 135 16.85 -1.05 14.77
N ILE A 136 16.46 -0.51 13.62
CA ILE A 136 17.30 0.43 12.88
C ILE A 136 17.53 1.69 13.69
N ARG A 137 16.49 2.25 14.32
CA ARG A 137 16.62 3.47 15.14
C ARG A 137 17.65 3.29 16.26
N TYR A 138 17.56 2.23 17.04
CA TYR A 138 18.53 1.97 18.12
C TYR A 138 19.93 1.67 17.58
N THR A 139 20.02 0.99 16.44
CA THR A 139 21.32 0.70 15.80
C THR A 139 22.02 1.99 15.36
N ILE A 140 21.31 2.88 14.66
CA ILE A 140 21.89 4.16 14.18
C ILE A 140 22.13 5.16 15.31
N GLU A 141 21.39 5.07 16.42
CA GLU A 141 21.63 5.84 17.63
C GLU A 141 22.93 5.39 18.31
N ARG A 142 23.09 4.08 18.53
CA ARG A 142 24.32 3.48 19.07
C ARG A 142 25.55 3.83 18.24
N ASP A 143 25.42 3.86 16.91
CA ASP A 143 26.52 4.07 15.97
C ASP A 143 26.77 5.58 15.67
N GLY A 144 26.06 6.50 16.35
CA GLY A 144 26.25 7.95 16.25
C GLY A 144 25.73 8.58 14.95
N ILE A 145 24.99 7.83 14.14
CA ILE A 145 24.39 8.32 12.89
C ILE A 145 23.32 9.38 13.19
N ILE A 146 22.45 9.14 14.17
CA ILE A 146 21.43 10.11 14.61
C ILE A 146 22.06 11.43 15.08
N ASP A 147 23.16 11.37 15.80
CA ASP A 147 23.80 12.57 16.32
C ASP A 147 24.39 13.44 15.19
N THR A 148 24.87 12.81 14.13
CA THR A 148 25.29 13.54 12.92
C THR A 148 24.09 14.23 12.25
N PHE A 149 22.96 13.56 12.11
CA PHE A 149 21.73 14.18 11.59
C PHE A 149 21.25 15.36 12.45
N LYS A 150 21.32 15.26 13.77
CA LYS A 150 20.91 16.32 14.70
C LYS A 150 21.76 17.59 14.56
N GLN A 151 23.02 17.49 14.11
CA GLN A 151 23.88 18.68 13.87
C GLN A 151 23.28 19.61 12.80
N LEU A 152 22.44 19.09 11.90
CA LEU A 152 21.71 19.87 10.90
C LEU A 152 20.25 20.14 11.31
N SER A 153 19.94 20.14 12.59
CA SER A 153 18.57 20.34 13.12
C SER A 153 17.53 19.38 12.56
N THR A 154 17.95 18.16 12.23
CA THR A 154 17.07 17.13 11.64
C THR A 154 16.00 16.68 12.62
N LYS A 155 14.74 16.67 12.18
CA LYS A 155 13.63 16.10 12.93
C LYS A 155 13.62 14.57 12.79
N VAL A 156 13.69 13.86 13.90
CA VAL A 156 13.55 12.40 13.93
C VAL A 156 12.08 12.08 14.20
N PHE A 157 11.41 11.45 13.21
CA PHE A 157 10.04 11.02 13.35
C PHE A 157 9.94 9.64 14.02
N THR A 158 8.80 9.38 14.63
CA THR A 158 8.47 8.02 15.11
C THR A 158 8.32 7.05 13.94
N ASN A 159 8.60 5.77 14.19
CA ASN A 159 8.50 4.71 13.18
C ASN A 159 7.04 4.40 12.85
N ALA A 160 6.41 5.30 12.13
CA ALA A 160 5.03 5.21 11.67
C ALA A 160 4.90 5.76 10.25
N CYS A 161 3.81 5.42 9.59
CA CYS A 161 3.62 5.83 8.20
C CYS A 161 3.51 7.35 8.00
N GLY A 162 2.99 8.13 8.98
CA GLY A 162 2.97 9.60 8.99
C GLY A 162 2.96 10.29 7.62
N PRO A 163 4.07 10.96 7.25
CA PRO A 163 4.17 11.64 5.95
C PRO A 163 4.00 10.71 4.74
N CYS A 164 4.33 9.43 4.86
CA CYS A 164 4.20 8.45 3.77
C CYS A 164 2.74 8.21 3.34
N ILE A 165 1.77 8.50 4.21
CA ILE A 165 0.34 8.26 3.95
C ILE A 165 -0.55 9.50 4.10
N GLY A 166 0.04 10.70 4.07
CA GLY A 166 -0.72 11.95 4.18
C GLY A 166 -1.19 12.29 5.59
N GLN A 167 -0.55 11.73 6.60
CA GLN A 167 -0.80 12.01 8.03
C GLN A 167 0.32 12.83 8.65
N TRP A 168 0.72 13.88 8.00
CA TRP A 168 1.72 14.82 8.47
C TRP A 168 1.14 16.23 8.51
N ASP A 169 1.01 16.77 9.72
CA ASP A 169 0.70 18.18 9.92
C ASP A 169 2.02 18.95 9.88
N ARG A 170 2.35 19.46 8.69
CA ARG A 170 3.59 20.18 8.45
C ARG A 170 3.45 21.60 9.00
N GLU A 171 4.23 21.90 10.05
CA GLU A 171 4.30 23.22 10.64
C GLU A 171 4.75 24.26 9.61
N GLY A 172 4.11 25.44 9.60
CA GLY A 172 4.47 26.57 8.75
C GLY A 172 4.06 26.43 7.29
N ALA A 173 3.38 25.35 6.90
CA ALA A 173 2.84 25.21 5.55
C ALA A 173 1.47 25.90 5.43
N GLU A 174 1.34 26.86 4.53
CA GLU A 174 0.04 27.39 4.18
C GLU A 174 -0.75 26.35 3.37
N LYS A 175 -1.98 26.08 3.77
CA LYS A 175 -2.86 25.16 3.05
C LYS A 175 -3.13 25.76 1.67
N GLN A 176 -2.81 24.98 0.61
CA GLN A 176 -2.93 25.32 -0.81
C GLN A 176 -1.76 26.11 -1.43
N GLU A 177 -0.71 26.43 -0.68
CA GLU A 177 0.49 27.00 -1.27
C GLU A 177 1.21 25.98 -2.16
N LYS A 178 1.67 26.46 -3.34
CA LYS A 178 2.48 25.69 -4.28
C LYS A 178 3.91 25.60 -3.73
N ASN A 179 4.38 24.39 -3.40
CA ASN A 179 5.69 24.17 -2.79
C ASN A 179 6.30 22.83 -3.22
N THR A 180 7.59 22.62 -2.98
CA THR A 180 8.30 21.38 -3.30
C THR A 180 8.90 20.74 -2.06
N ILE A 181 8.69 19.43 -1.96
CA ILE A 181 9.39 18.54 -1.03
C ILE A 181 10.09 17.42 -1.78
N VAL A 182 11.20 16.93 -1.26
CA VAL A 182 11.91 15.74 -1.77
C VAL A 182 11.93 14.66 -0.69
N HIS A 183 11.70 13.42 -1.08
CA HIS A 183 11.65 12.33 -0.10
C HIS A 183 12.04 10.98 -0.71
N SER A 184 12.38 10.03 0.15
CA SER A 184 12.67 8.65 -0.25
C SER A 184 11.49 7.69 -0.04
N PHE A 185 10.28 8.18 0.28
CA PHE A 185 9.08 7.35 0.38
C PHE A 185 8.69 6.76 -0.97
N ASN A 186 7.77 5.82 -0.95
CA ASN A 186 7.40 5.04 -2.14
C ASN A 186 6.25 5.62 -2.97
N ARG A 187 5.70 6.79 -2.65
CA ARG A 187 4.56 7.41 -3.35
C ARG A 187 4.55 8.92 -3.24
N ASN A 188 4.10 9.57 -4.31
CA ASN A 188 4.09 11.02 -4.48
C ASN A 188 2.78 11.58 -5.05
N PHE A 189 1.68 10.86 -4.89
CA PHE A 189 0.36 11.35 -5.32
C PHE A 189 -0.03 12.65 -4.63
N SER A 190 -0.91 13.43 -5.25
CA SER A 190 -1.47 14.64 -4.64
C SER A 190 -2.01 14.39 -3.23
N LYS A 191 -1.75 15.29 -2.30
CA LYS A 191 -2.11 15.19 -0.87
C LYS A 191 -1.40 14.06 -0.09
N ARG A 192 -0.51 13.29 -0.74
CA ARG A 192 0.05 12.07 -0.14
C ARG A 192 1.02 12.33 1.01
N ALA A 193 1.69 13.48 1.06
CA ALA A 193 2.66 13.79 2.10
C ALA A 193 2.01 14.53 3.30
N ASP A 194 1.49 15.73 3.06
CA ASP A 194 1.03 16.71 4.07
C ASP A 194 -0.45 17.11 3.90
N GLY A 195 -1.19 16.43 3.04
CA GLY A 195 -2.59 16.74 2.78
C GLY A 195 -2.82 17.96 1.88
N ASN A 196 -1.78 18.74 1.53
CA ASN A 196 -1.88 19.86 0.60
C ASN A 196 -1.88 19.36 -0.85
N PRO A 197 -2.92 19.69 -1.67
CA PRO A 197 -2.98 19.25 -3.06
C PRO A 197 -1.89 19.87 -3.95
N ASN A 198 -1.31 20.99 -3.54
CA ASN A 198 -0.32 21.76 -4.30
C ASN A 198 1.13 21.47 -3.85
N THR A 199 1.36 20.56 -2.92
CA THR A 199 2.70 20.08 -2.59
C THR A 199 3.22 19.19 -3.71
N HIS A 200 4.24 19.68 -4.41
CA HIS A 200 4.98 18.93 -5.41
C HIS A 200 5.95 17.99 -4.68
N ALA A 201 5.54 16.74 -4.52
CA ALA A 201 6.34 15.72 -3.84
C ALA A 201 7.15 14.92 -4.87
N PHE A 202 8.46 14.87 -4.69
CA PHE A 202 9.38 14.14 -5.55
C PHE A 202 10.05 13.01 -4.80
N VAL A 203 10.17 11.86 -5.45
CA VAL A 203 10.81 10.66 -4.91
C VAL A 203 12.21 10.50 -5.52
N THR A 204 13.20 10.30 -4.66
CA THR A 204 14.56 9.96 -5.08
C THR A 204 15.27 9.17 -3.99
N SER A 205 16.52 8.76 -4.21
CA SER A 205 17.30 8.00 -3.23
C SER A 205 17.61 8.83 -1.97
N PRO A 206 17.82 8.20 -0.80
CA PRO A 206 18.09 8.89 0.46
C PRO A 206 19.26 9.88 0.42
N GLU A 207 20.36 9.52 -0.24
CA GLU A 207 21.51 10.42 -0.42
C GLU A 207 21.18 11.61 -1.31
N MET A 208 20.37 11.41 -2.36
CA MET A 208 19.90 12.51 -3.21
C MET A 208 18.96 13.44 -2.45
N VAL A 209 18.07 12.90 -1.60
CA VAL A 209 17.23 13.71 -0.69
C VAL A 209 18.11 14.61 0.18
N ALA A 210 19.18 14.07 0.77
CA ALA A 210 20.11 14.85 1.58
C ALA A 210 20.79 15.96 0.76
N MET A 211 21.30 15.66 -0.44
CA MET A 211 21.96 16.63 -1.32
C MET A 211 21.02 17.76 -1.75
N LEU A 212 19.78 17.43 -2.18
CA LEU A 212 18.79 18.41 -2.61
C LEU A 212 18.30 19.28 -1.43
N ALA A 213 18.17 18.73 -0.23
CA ALA A 213 17.80 19.49 0.96
C ALA A 213 18.91 20.45 1.39
N ILE A 214 20.18 20.03 1.34
CA ILE A 214 21.32 20.90 1.62
C ILE A 214 21.43 22.02 0.58
N ALA A 215 21.28 21.69 -0.71
CA ALA A 215 21.26 22.68 -1.79
C ALA A 215 20.03 23.61 -1.74
N GLY A 216 18.93 23.15 -1.17
CA GLY A 216 17.65 23.87 -1.08
C GLY A 216 16.95 24.07 -2.41
N ARG A 217 17.31 23.32 -3.46
CA ARG A 217 16.75 23.50 -4.80
C ARG A 217 16.66 22.16 -5.56
N LEU A 218 15.50 22.00 -6.23
CA LEU A 218 15.17 20.81 -7.01
C LEU A 218 16.05 20.62 -8.25
N ASP A 219 16.51 21.71 -8.85
CA ASP A 219 17.30 21.72 -10.08
C ASP A 219 18.83 21.63 -9.84
N PHE A 220 19.24 21.23 -8.62
CA PHE A 220 20.64 20.97 -8.29
C PHE A 220 21.09 19.60 -8.82
N ASN A 221 22.13 19.57 -9.62
CA ASN A 221 22.74 18.34 -10.10
C ASN A 221 24.06 18.07 -9.33
N PRO A 222 24.09 17.15 -8.38
CA PRO A 222 25.31 16.90 -7.58
C PRO A 222 26.49 16.34 -8.38
N LEU A 223 26.25 15.87 -9.61
CA LEU A 223 27.31 15.35 -10.49
C LEU A 223 28.10 16.48 -11.16
N THR A 224 27.49 17.66 -11.33
CA THR A 224 28.09 18.78 -12.11
C THR A 224 28.12 20.09 -11.35
N ASP A 225 27.16 20.35 -10.49
CA ASP A 225 26.99 21.66 -9.84
C ASP A 225 27.89 21.80 -8.59
N THR A 226 28.15 23.04 -8.23
CA THR A 226 28.84 23.45 -7.01
C THR A 226 27.86 24.13 -6.06
N LEU A 227 28.20 24.18 -4.77
CA LEU A 227 27.56 24.96 -3.74
C LEU A 227 28.50 26.07 -3.24
N ILE A 228 27.91 27.14 -2.73
CA ILE A 228 28.66 28.16 -2.04
C ILE A 228 28.59 27.86 -0.52
N ASN A 229 29.72 27.69 0.14
CA ASN A 229 29.78 27.46 1.56
C ASN A 229 29.59 28.77 2.35
N ASP A 230 29.54 28.67 3.67
CA ASP A 230 29.34 29.83 4.56
C ASP A 230 30.48 30.83 4.55
N LYS A 231 31.63 30.47 3.95
CA LYS A 231 32.81 31.37 3.73
C LYS A 231 32.79 32.03 2.34
N GLY A 232 31.83 31.71 1.50
CA GLY A 232 31.73 32.21 0.11
C GLY A 232 32.59 31.43 -0.89
N GLU A 233 33.07 30.23 -0.55
CA GLU A 233 33.90 29.40 -1.42
C GLU A 233 33.03 28.39 -2.19
N GLU A 234 33.39 28.12 -3.44
CA GLU A 234 32.78 27.06 -4.22
C GLU A 234 33.25 25.69 -3.73
N VAL A 235 32.30 24.83 -3.38
CA VAL A 235 32.54 23.48 -2.90
C VAL A 235 31.66 22.47 -3.66
N ARG A 236 32.09 21.21 -3.67
CA ARG A 236 31.40 20.13 -4.36
C ARG A 236 31.33 18.88 -3.51
N PHE A 237 30.19 18.19 -3.58
CA PHE A 237 30.05 16.86 -3.00
C PHE A 237 30.90 15.83 -3.75
N LYS A 238 31.45 14.90 -2.99
CA LYS A 238 32.01 13.65 -3.49
C LYS A 238 30.88 12.59 -3.55
N PRO A 239 31.05 11.51 -4.31
CA PRO A 239 30.10 10.41 -4.27
C PRO A 239 29.81 9.94 -2.84
N PRO A 240 28.54 9.71 -2.48
CA PRO A 240 28.19 9.22 -1.16
C PRO A 240 28.65 7.77 -0.98
N TYR A 241 28.98 7.43 0.26
CA TYR A 241 29.31 6.07 0.66
C TYR A 241 28.45 5.64 1.85
N GLY A 242 28.30 4.34 2.07
CA GLY A 242 27.59 3.80 3.21
C GLY A 242 27.97 2.35 3.47
N GLU A 243 27.68 1.89 4.67
CA GLU A 243 27.88 0.51 5.09
C GLU A 243 26.59 -0.27 4.87
N GLU A 244 26.66 -1.39 4.15
CA GLU A 244 25.51 -2.28 3.89
C GLU A 244 24.90 -2.80 5.21
N LEU A 245 25.76 -3.18 6.14
CA LEU A 245 25.38 -3.71 7.45
C LEU A 245 26.16 -3.03 8.57
N PRO A 246 25.58 -2.89 9.78
CA PRO A 246 26.30 -2.33 10.91
C PRO A 246 27.47 -3.24 11.34
N THR A 247 28.66 -2.69 11.43
CA THR A 247 29.89 -3.44 11.77
C THR A 247 29.83 -4.14 13.14
N LYS A 248 29.03 -3.60 14.08
CA LYS A 248 28.78 -4.19 15.41
C LYS A 248 27.52 -5.06 15.47
N GLY A 249 26.96 -5.43 14.32
CA GLY A 249 25.64 -6.08 14.23
C GLY A 249 24.49 -5.12 14.52
N PHE A 250 23.27 -5.56 14.32
CA PHE A 250 22.08 -4.80 14.71
C PHE A 250 21.93 -4.74 16.23
N ALA A 251 21.32 -3.68 16.74
CA ALA A 251 20.95 -3.59 18.16
C ALA A 251 19.91 -4.68 18.47
N VAL A 252 20.16 -5.45 19.53
CA VAL A 252 19.29 -6.54 19.97
C VAL A 252 18.41 -6.15 21.13
N ASP A 253 18.82 -5.16 21.91
CA ASP A 253 18.06 -4.64 23.04
C ASP A 253 17.06 -3.58 22.52
N ASP A 254 15.78 -3.92 22.59
CA ASP A 254 14.68 -3.01 22.28
C ASP A 254 13.97 -2.60 23.58
N PRO A 255 14.33 -1.43 24.18
CA PRO A 255 13.70 -0.96 25.39
C PRO A 255 12.23 -0.59 25.21
N GLY A 256 11.76 -0.47 23.97
CA GLY A 256 10.36 -0.25 23.62
C GLY A 256 9.52 -1.53 23.56
N TYR A 257 10.16 -2.71 23.52
CA TYR A 257 9.44 -3.98 23.47
C TYR A 257 8.80 -4.30 24.83
N GLN A 258 7.49 -4.45 24.81
CA GLN A 258 6.71 -4.92 25.95
C GLN A 258 6.19 -6.33 25.66
N ALA A 259 6.74 -7.32 26.37
CA ALA A 259 6.30 -8.69 26.21
C ALA A 259 4.82 -8.84 26.63
N PRO A 260 4.02 -9.62 25.91
CA PRO A 260 2.67 -9.94 26.34
C PRO A 260 2.69 -10.69 27.67
N ALA A 261 1.61 -10.56 28.42
CA ALA A 261 1.44 -11.35 29.64
C ALA A 261 1.53 -12.85 29.32
N LYS A 262 2.21 -13.63 30.19
CA LYS A 262 2.32 -15.10 30.01
C LYS A 262 0.95 -15.77 30.03
N ASP A 263 0.06 -15.29 30.87
CA ASP A 263 -1.35 -15.68 30.91
C ASP A 263 -2.22 -14.43 30.67
N GLY A 264 -2.89 -14.41 29.54
CA GLY A 264 -3.81 -13.33 29.12
C GLY A 264 -5.28 -13.69 29.34
N SER A 265 -5.61 -14.80 30.01
CA SER A 265 -6.98 -15.29 30.16
C SER A 265 -7.92 -14.30 30.90
N ASN A 266 -7.33 -13.48 31.78
CA ASN A 266 -8.06 -12.46 32.55
C ASN A 266 -7.97 -11.05 31.96
N VAL A 267 -7.37 -10.89 30.77
CA VAL A 267 -7.26 -9.59 30.11
C VAL A 267 -8.54 -9.27 29.37
N GLU A 268 -9.24 -8.24 29.81
CA GLU A 268 -10.44 -7.73 29.15
C GLU A 268 -10.10 -6.53 28.28
N VAL A 269 -10.57 -6.55 27.03
CA VAL A 269 -10.47 -5.40 26.13
C VAL A 269 -11.67 -4.49 26.34
N VAL A 270 -11.45 -3.39 27.04
CA VAL A 270 -12.51 -2.41 27.36
C VAL A 270 -12.55 -1.32 26.30
N VAL A 271 -13.70 -1.16 25.66
CA VAL A 271 -13.97 -0.07 24.71
C VAL A 271 -15.17 0.72 25.20
N SER A 272 -15.04 2.05 25.28
CA SER A 272 -16.16 2.91 25.64
C SER A 272 -17.33 2.71 24.65
N PRO A 273 -18.56 2.49 25.14
CA PRO A 273 -19.74 2.32 24.26
C PRO A 273 -20.06 3.57 23.43
N THR A 274 -19.54 4.74 23.80
CA THR A 274 -19.70 5.99 23.06
C THR A 274 -18.48 6.32 22.19
N SER A 275 -17.51 5.43 22.10
CA SER A 275 -16.35 5.65 21.24
C SER A 275 -16.77 5.68 19.76
N ASN A 276 -16.34 6.72 19.04
CA ASN A 276 -16.49 6.79 17.59
C ASN A 276 -15.26 6.30 16.83
N ARG A 277 -14.18 5.94 17.55
CA ARG A 277 -12.88 5.52 16.98
C ARG A 277 -12.58 4.03 17.18
N LEU A 278 -13.15 3.42 18.22
CA LEU A 278 -12.91 2.02 18.59
C LEU A 278 -14.26 1.28 18.71
N GLN A 279 -14.27 0.04 18.25
CA GLN A 279 -15.42 -0.87 18.32
C GLN A 279 -14.91 -2.28 18.57
N LEU A 280 -15.54 -3.00 19.50
CA LEU A 280 -15.32 -4.45 19.60
C LEU A 280 -15.94 -5.14 18.38
N LEU A 281 -15.14 -5.92 17.65
CA LEU A 281 -15.61 -6.68 16.49
C LEU A 281 -16.31 -7.96 16.96
N ALA A 282 -17.56 -8.12 16.53
CA ALA A 282 -18.22 -9.41 16.59
C ALA A 282 -17.72 -10.31 15.42
N PRO A 283 -17.50 -11.62 15.66
CA PRO A 283 -17.17 -12.55 14.61
C PRO A 283 -18.24 -12.54 13.50
N PHE A 284 -17.82 -12.60 12.23
CA PHE A 284 -18.76 -12.72 11.13
C PHE A 284 -19.51 -14.05 11.18
N ALA A 285 -20.80 -14.02 10.85
CA ALA A 285 -21.61 -15.23 10.82
C ALA A 285 -21.07 -16.25 9.82
N PRO A 286 -20.99 -17.55 10.17
CA PRO A 286 -20.63 -18.60 9.24
C PRO A 286 -21.70 -18.72 8.12
N TRP A 287 -21.28 -19.37 7.03
CA TRP A 287 -22.23 -19.74 5.97
C TRP A 287 -23.25 -20.74 6.49
N ASP A 288 -24.51 -20.58 6.10
CA ASP A 288 -25.63 -21.41 6.55
C ASP A 288 -25.80 -22.72 5.74
N GLY A 289 -24.90 -22.98 4.79
CA GLY A 289 -24.94 -24.16 3.93
C GLY A 289 -25.95 -24.09 2.78
N LYS A 290 -26.55 -22.94 2.52
CA LYS A 290 -27.58 -22.76 1.49
C LYS A 290 -27.09 -21.92 0.32
N ASN A 291 -27.75 -22.08 -0.83
CA ASN A 291 -27.60 -21.15 -1.94
C ASN A 291 -28.09 -19.74 -1.55
N ILE A 292 -27.39 -18.72 -2.01
CA ILE A 292 -27.81 -17.33 -1.85
C ILE A 292 -28.85 -17.02 -2.92
N THR A 293 -30.02 -16.57 -2.53
CA THR A 293 -31.13 -16.24 -3.45
C THR A 293 -31.63 -14.83 -3.21
N GLY A 294 -32.15 -14.20 -4.25
CA GLY A 294 -32.76 -12.87 -4.17
C GLY A 294 -31.76 -11.73 -3.87
N ALA A 295 -30.47 -11.97 -4.10
CA ALA A 295 -29.47 -10.92 -3.90
C ALA A 295 -29.69 -9.76 -4.88
N LYS A 296 -29.43 -8.53 -4.41
CA LYS A 296 -29.54 -7.31 -5.22
C LYS A 296 -28.17 -6.87 -5.71
N LEU A 297 -28.13 -6.31 -6.92
CA LEU A 297 -26.96 -5.63 -7.39
C LEU A 297 -26.81 -4.30 -6.64
N LEU A 298 -25.73 -4.16 -5.86
CA LEU A 298 -25.45 -2.91 -5.16
C LEU A 298 -24.88 -1.87 -6.12
N ILE A 299 -23.86 -2.26 -6.87
CA ILE A 299 -23.17 -1.42 -7.85
C ILE A 299 -22.54 -2.29 -8.94
N LYS A 300 -22.54 -1.80 -10.16
CA LYS A 300 -21.69 -2.25 -11.27
C LYS A 300 -20.62 -1.18 -11.46
N ALA A 301 -19.42 -1.39 -10.90
CA ALA A 301 -18.32 -0.45 -10.99
C ALA A 301 -17.67 -0.52 -12.36
N GLN A 302 -17.49 0.64 -13.00
CA GLN A 302 -16.89 0.80 -14.33
C GLN A 302 -15.45 1.27 -14.22
N GLY A 303 -14.57 0.66 -15.01
CA GLY A 303 -13.17 1.04 -15.12
C GLY A 303 -12.39 0.80 -13.82
N LYS A 304 -11.36 1.61 -13.59
CA LYS A 304 -10.42 1.43 -12.47
C LYS A 304 -11.10 1.61 -11.11
N CYS A 305 -11.19 0.54 -10.33
CA CYS A 305 -11.69 0.54 -8.97
C CYS A 305 -10.59 0.09 -8.00
N THR A 306 -9.84 1.05 -7.47
CA THR A 306 -8.73 0.81 -6.54
C THR A 306 -9.23 0.63 -5.11
N THR A 307 -8.36 0.17 -4.21
CA THR A 307 -8.68 0.14 -2.77
C THR A 307 -9.00 1.52 -2.19
N ASP A 308 -8.50 2.62 -2.80
CA ASP A 308 -8.90 3.98 -2.43
C ASP A 308 -10.33 4.33 -2.85
N HIS A 309 -10.85 3.71 -3.90
CA HIS A 309 -12.24 3.86 -4.31
C HIS A 309 -13.19 3.03 -3.44
N ILE A 310 -12.70 1.90 -2.88
CA ILE A 310 -13.49 0.98 -2.04
C ILE A 310 -13.49 1.43 -0.57
N SER A 311 -12.31 1.77 -0.02
CA SER A 311 -12.12 2.23 1.36
C SER A 311 -11.04 3.31 1.38
N MET A 312 -11.44 4.56 1.34
CA MET A 312 -10.52 5.69 1.28
C MET A 312 -9.63 5.82 2.51
N ALA A 313 -8.41 6.29 2.30
CA ALA A 313 -7.50 6.74 3.35
C ALA A 313 -7.80 8.19 3.79
N GLY A 314 -6.78 8.90 4.28
CA GLY A 314 -6.90 10.29 4.72
C GLY A 314 -7.77 10.43 5.97
N PRO A 315 -8.76 11.33 6.02
CA PRO A 315 -9.57 11.58 7.21
C PRO A 315 -10.32 10.36 7.74
N TRP A 316 -10.60 9.36 6.90
CA TRP A 316 -11.27 8.13 7.28
C TRP A 316 -10.43 7.22 8.16
N LEU A 317 -9.11 7.34 8.12
CA LEU A 317 -8.19 6.52 8.92
C LEU A 317 -8.37 6.70 10.43
N ARG A 318 -8.98 7.79 10.87
CA ARG A 318 -9.36 7.98 12.29
C ARG A 318 -10.36 6.91 12.79
N PHE A 319 -11.10 6.28 11.89
CA PHE A 319 -12.09 5.25 12.19
C PHE A 319 -11.57 3.82 12.00
N ARG A 320 -10.27 3.61 11.77
CA ARG A 320 -9.71 2.27 11.51
C ARG A 320 -10.03 1.24 12.59
N GLY A 321 -10.16 1.66 13.82
CA GLY A 321 -10.56 0.80 14.93
C GLY A 321 -12.08 0.66 15.13
N HIS A 322 -12.90 1.27 14.27
CA HIS A 322 -14.36 1.26 14.38
C HIS A 322 -14.98 0.86 13.02
N LEU A 323 -15.20 -0.44 12.84
CA LEU A 323 -15.59 -0.99 11.53
C LEU A 323 -16.91 -0.40 11.02
N ASP A 324 -17.89 -0.19 11.88
CA ASP A 324 -19.17 0.39 11.46
C ASP A 324 -19.02 1.82 10.95
N ASN A 325 -18.24 2.66 11.63
CA ASN A 325 -18.02 4.05 11.22
C ASN A 325 -17.19 4.15 9.94
N ILE A 326 -16.12 3.37 9.80
CA ILE A 326 -15.30 3.40 8.57
C ILE A 326 -16.10 2.87 7.37
N SER A 327 -17.06 1.97 7.58
CA SER A 327 -17.91 1.43 6.50
C SER A 327 -18.82 2.49 5.85
N ASN A 328 -18.89 3.71 6.41
CA ASN A 328 -19.57 4.82 5.74
C ASN A 328 -18.79 5.37 4.53
N ASN A 329 -17.56 4.90 4.28
CA ASN A 329 -16.82 5.22 3.07
C ASN A 329 -16.81 4.08 2.03
N MET A 330 -17.53 2.99 2.28
CA MET A 330 -17.56 1.83 1.38
C MET A 330 -18.00 2.23 -0.04
N LEU A 331 -17.09 2.03 -1.00
CA LEU A 331 -17.32 2.23 -2.45
C LEU A 331 -17.74 3.65 -2.87
N ILE A 332 -17.55 4.67 -2.01
CA ILE A 332 -17.92 6.05 -2.36
C ILE A 332 -17.08 6.64 -3.51
N GLY A 333 -15.92 6.06 -3.82
CA GLY A 333 -15.07 6.45 -4.95
C GLY A 333 -15.30 5.64 -6.23
N ALA A 334 -16.09 4.55 -6.17
CA ALA A 334 -16.37 3.72 -7.34
C ALA A 334 -17.35 4.41 -8.29
N VAL A 335 -17.05 4.35 -9.59
CA VAL A 335 -17.92 4.92 -10.64
C VAL A 335 -19.01 3.89 -10.99
N ASN A 336 -20.27 4.26 -10.85
CA ASN A 336 -21.40 3.42 -11.23
C ASN A 336 -21.58 3.42 -12.76
N ALA A 337 -21.49 2.25 -13.38
CA ALA A 337 -21.62 2.08 -14.85
C ALA A 337 -22.97 2.55 -15.42
N PHE A 338 -24.05 2.54 -14.63
CA PHE A 338 -25.38 2.88 -15.11
C PHE A 338 -25.64 4.39 -15.19
N ASN A 339 -24.96 5.19 -14.38
CA ASN A 339 -25.18 6.65 -14.35
C ASN A 339 -23.90 7.48 -14.46
N GLY A 340 -22.72 6.86 -14.52
CA GLY A 340 -21.42 7.53 -14.61
C GLY A 340 -21.01 8.31 -13.36
N LYS A 341 -21.71 8.18 -12.23
CA LYS A 341 -21.46 8.97 -11.00
C LYS A 341 -20.75 8.11 -9.95
N THR A 342 -20.01 8.78 -9.09
CA THR A 342 -19.49 8.20 -7.84
C THR A 342 -20.51 8.37 -6.72
N ASN A 343 -20.46 7.46 -5.74
CA ASN A 343 -21.32 7.46 -4.55
C ASN A 343 -22.82 7.64 -4.85
N SER A 344 -23.30 7.04 -5.94
CA SER A 344 -24.69 7.14 -6.36
C SER A 344 -25.15 5.83 -6.97
N VAL A 345 -25.99 5.07 -6.23
CA VAL A 345 -26.55 3.80 -6.67
C VAL A 345 -28.04 3.73 -6.40
N LYS A 346 -28.72 2.92 -7.17
CA LYS A 346 -30.16 2.71 -7.03
C LYS A 346 -30.47 1.78 -5.88
N ASN A 347 -31.30 2.23 -4.97
CA ASN A 347 -31.92 1.35 -3.96
C ASN A 347 -33.09 0.61 -4.61
N GLN A 348 -32.91 -0.68 -4.90
CA GLN A 348 -33.93 -1.47 -5.57
C GLN A 348 -35.19 -1.72 -4.68
N LEU A 349 -35.12 -1.44 -3.35
CA LEU A 349 -36.29 -1.54 -2.47
C LEU A 349 -37.22 -0.32 -2.60
N THR A 350 -36.68 0.84 -2.93
CA THR A 350 -37.41 2.12 -3.00
C THR A 350 -37.48 2.70 -4.41
N GLY A 351 -36.57 2.28 -5.29
CA GLY A 351 -36.39 2.85 -6.63
C GLY A 351 -35.57 4.16 -6.65
N ALA A 352 -35.23 4.73 -5.51
CA ALA A 352 -34.48 5.98 -5.41
C ALA A 352 -32.95 5.78 -5.46
N TYR A 353 -32.21 6.77 -5.96
CA TYR A 353 -30.75 6.81 -5.88
C TYR A 353 -30.29 7.42 -4.56
N ASP A 354 -29.29 6.82 -3.95
CA ASP A 354 -28.66 7.35 -2.72
C ASP A 354 -27.18 6.91 -2.69
N GLU A 355 -26.46 7.34 -1.65
CA GLU A 355 -25.07 6.97 -1.39
C GLU A 355 -24.91 5.45 -1.22
N VAL A 356 -23.82 4.89 -1.75
CA VAL A 356 -23.57 3.44 -1.71
C VAL A 356 -23.68 2.83 -0.31
N PRO A 357 -23.03 3.39 0.75
CA PRO A 357 -23.13 2.83 2.10
C PRO A 357 -24.55 2.89 2.65
N LYS A 358 -25.31 3.94 2.34
CA LYS A 358 -26.71 4.09 2.81
C LYS A 358 -27.61 3.03 2.20
N VAL A 359 -27.51 2.82 0.87
CA VAL A 359 -28.27 1.78 0.18
C VAL A 359 -27.92 0.41 0.73
N GLN A 360 -26.64 0.12 0.93
CA GLN A 360 -26.22 -1.17 1.49
C GLN A 360 -26.71 -1.38 2.93
N ARG A 361 -26.71 -0.33 3.75
CA ARG A 361 -27.29 -0.39 5.10
C ARG A 361 -28.81 -0.67 5.07
N ALA A 362 -29.51 -0.10 4.11
CA ALA A 362 -30.94 -0.39 3.90
C ALA A 362 -31.15 -1.87 3.52
N TYR A 363 -30.35 -2.44 2.62
CA TYR A 363 -30.39 -3.87 2.29
C TYR A 363 -30.10 -4.74 3.51
N LYS A 364 -29.05 -4.42 4.28
CA LYS A 364 -28.72 -5.14 5.52
C LYS A 364 -29.87 -5.12 6.51
N ALA A 365 -30.50 -3.95 6.73
CA ALA A 365 -31.62 -3.79 7.66
C ALA A 365 -32.86 -4.58 7.21
N ALA A 366 -33.08 -4.70 5.90
CA ALA A 366 -34.16 -5.50 5.30
C ALA A 366 -33.84 -7.00 5.21
N GLY A 367 -32.63 -7.44 5.62
CA GLY A 367 -32.20 -8.83 5.48
C GLY A 367 -31.98 -9.28 4.03
N VAL A 368 -31.82 -8.35 3.10
CA VAL A 368 -31.63 -8.60 1.66
C VAL A 368 -30.15 -8.73 1.35
N PRO A 369 -29.70 -9.87 0.78
CA PRO A 369 -28.32 -10.03 0.35
C PRO A 369 -28.03 -9.13 -0.86
N SER A 370 -26.75 -8.81 -1.08
CA SER A 370 -26.29 -8.04 -2.22
C SER A 370 -24.96 -8.52 -2.76
N ILE A 371 -24.66 -8.16 -4.01
CA ILE A 371 -23.36 -8.36 -4.63
C ILE A 371 -22.83 -7.05 -5.20
N VAL A 372 -21.52 -6.99 -5.38
CA VAL A 372 -20.80 -5.94 -6.13
C VAL A 372 -20.29 -6.55 -7.41
N VAL A 373 -20.44 -5.83 -8.52
CA VAL A 373 -19.85 -6.17 -9.82
C VAL A 373 -18.78 -5.15 -10.14
N GLY A 374 -17.62 -5.60 -10.62
CA GLY A 374 -16.49 -4.72 -10.96
C GLY A 374 -15.86 -5.07 -12.30
N ASP A 375 -14.99 -4.17 -12.75
CA ASP A 375 -14.26 -4.25 -14.01
C ASP A 375 -12.87 -4.91 -13.82
N GLN A 376 -11.90 -4.58 -14.65
CA GLN A 376 -10.53 -5.10 -14.63
C GLN A 376 -9.75 -4.64 -13.41
N ASN A 377 -8.88 -5.54 -12.90
CA ASN A 377 -7.93 -5.27 -11.83
C ASN A 377 -8.56 -4.65 -10.57
N TYR A 378 -9.76 -5.12 -10.20
CA TYR A 378 -10.52 -4.59 -9.07
C TYR A 378 -9.76 -4.72 -7.75
N GLY A 379 -9.68 -3.62 -6.99
CA GLY A 379 -8.99 -3.58 -5.70
C GLY A 379 -7.48 -3.36 -5.81
N GLU A 380 -6.99 -2.85 -6.97
CA GLU A 380 -5.60 -2.43 -7.14
C GLU A 380 -5.19 -1.39 -6.09
N GLY A 381 -3.90 -1.36 -5.74
CA GLY A 381 -3.33 -0.36 -4.84
C GLY A 381 -2.92 -0.91 -3.49
N SER A 382 -3.05 -0.09 -2.44
CA SER A 382 -2.63 -0.46 -1.08
C SER A 382 -3.41 -1.67 -0.54
N SER A 383 -2.70 -2.55 0.17
CA SER A 383 -3.32 -3.66 0.91
C SER A 383 -4.17 -3.12 2.05
N ARG A 384 -5.46 -2.94 1.82
CA ARG A 384 -6.42 -2.47 2.82
C ARG A 384 -7.41 -3.56 3.15
N GLU A 385 -7.28 -4.11 4.33
CA GLU A 385 -8.22 -5.11 4.87
C GLU A 385 -9.62 -4.52 4.98
N HIS A 386 -9.75 -3.23 5.32
CA HIS A 386 -11.04 -2.55 5.41
C HIS A 386 -11.81 -2.58 4.09
N ALA A 387 -11.13 -2.53 2.93
CA ALA A 387 -11.77 -2.66 1.63
C ALA A 387 -12.48 -4.02 1.43
N ALA A 388 -12.13 -5.04 2.22
CA ALA A 388 -12.83 -6.32 2.27
C ALA A 388 -13.75 -6.45 3.49
N MET A 389 -13.36 -5.86 4.64
CA MET A 389 -14.14 -5.93 5.87
C MET A 389 -15.42 -5.11 5.79
N GLU A 390 -15.39 -3.93 5.19
CA GLU A 390 -16.54 -3.01 5.08
C GLU A 390 -17.70 -3.64 4.29
N PRO A 391 -17.53 -4.12 3.05
CA PRO A 391 -18.62 -4.79 2.35
C PRO A 391 -19.09 -6.04 3.09
N ARG A 392 -18.18 -6.82 3.71
CA ARG A 392 -18.56 -7.97 4.54
C ARG A 392 -19.40 -7.56 5.73
N HIS A 393 -18.99 -6.53 6.46
CA HIS A 393 -19.71 -5.98 7.62
C HIS A 393 -21.11 -5.48 7.25
N LEU A 394 -21.21 -4.79 6.12
CA LEU A 394 -22.49 -4.27 5.64
C LEU A 394 -23.39 -5.33 4.96
N GLY A 395 -22.90 -6.58 4.79
CA GLY A 395 -23.73 -7.70 4.34
C GLY A 395 -23.63 -8.04 2.86
N VAL A 396 -22.69 -7.45 2.12
CA VAL A 396 -22.36 -7.88 0.75
C VAL A 396 -21.88 -9.33 0.79
N LYS A 397 -22.36 -10.17 -0.12
CA LYS A 397 -22.08 -11.62 -0.16
C LYS A 397 -20.96 -12.00 -1.12
N ALA A 398 -20.88 -11.30 -2.24
CA ALA A 398 -19.92 -11.61 -3.30
C ALA A 398 -19.43 -10.33 -4.01
N VAL A 399 -18.24 -10.44 -4.55
CA VAL A 399 -17.67 -9.49 -5.51
C VAL A 399 -17.37 -10.28 -6.77
N LEU A 400 -18.02 -9.93 -7.90
CA LEU A 400 -17.87 -10.55 -9.22
C LEU A 400 -17.21 -9.54 -10.16
N VAL A 401 -16.08 -9.88 -10.74
CA VAL A 401 -15.28 -8.94 -11.53
C VAL A 401 -14.72 -9.59 -12.80
N LYS A 402 -14.23 -8.78 -13.74
CA LYS A 402 -13.44 -9.31 -14.86
C LYS A 402 -12.11 -9.87 -14.37
N SER A 403 -11.40 -9.10 -13.52
CA SER A 403 -10.18 -9.57 -12.84
C SER A 403 -9.96 -8.86 -11.51
N PHE A 404 -9.23 -9.51 -10.59
CA PHE A 404 -8.84 -8.95 -9.29
C PHE A 404 -7.39 -8.52 -9.24
N ALA A 405 -7.12 -7.48 -8.46
CA ALA A 405 -5.81 -7.34 -7.85
C ALA A 405 -5.61 -8.43 -6.79
N ARG A 406 -4.52 -9.19 -6.88
CA ARG A 406 -4.29 -10.42 -6.11
C ARG A 406 -4.44 -10.26 -4.60
N ILE A 407 -3.90 -9.18 -4.02
CA ILE A 407 -3.96 -8.93 -2.57
C ILE A 407 -5.41 -8.74 -2.13
N HIS A 408 -6.19 -7.98 -2.90
CA HIS A 408 -7.59 -7.70 -2.57
C HIS A 408 -8.45 -8.96 -2.64
N GLU A 409 -8.27 -9.79 -3.66
CA GLU A 409 -8.91 -11.11 -3.76
C GLU A 409 -8.64 -11.95 -2.51
N THR A 410 -7.37 -12.02 -2.08
CA THR A 410 -6.99 -12.75 -0.86
C THR A 410 -7.66 -12.16 0.38
N ASN A 411 -7.76 -10.83 0.50
CA ASN A 411 -8.42 -10.18 1.62
C ASN A 411 -9.92 -10.48 1.65
N LEU A 412 -10.61 -10.48 0.50
CA LEU A 412 -12.01 -10.90 0.42
C LEU A 412 -12.21 -12.34 0.91
N LYS A 413 -11.38 -13.27 0.45
CA LYS A 413 -11.41 -14.68 0.89
C LYS A 413 -11.21 -14.83 2.40
N LYS A 414 -10.23 -14.10 2.98
CA LYS A 414 -9.97 -14.11 4.42
C LYS A 414 -11.14 -13.61 5.25
N GLN A 415 -11.94 -12.69 4.71
CA GLN A 415 -13.14 -12.18 5.37
C GLN A 415 -14.39 -13.04 5.12
N GLY A 416 -14.26 -14.20 4.45
CA GLY A 416 -15.37 -15.10 4.17
C GLY A 416 -16.36 -14.55 3.16
N MET A 417 -15.91 -13.74 2.20
CA MET A 417 -16.67 -13.28 1.04
C MET A 417 -16.38 -14.14 -0.17
N LEU A 418 -17.33 -14.24 -1.10
CA LEU A 418 -17.11 -14.86 -2.40
C LEU A 418 -16.41 -13.85 -3.34
N ALA A 419 -15.19 -14.18 -3.76
CA ALA A 419 -14.42 -13.46 -4.77
C ALA A 419 -14.46 -14.27 -6.07
N LEU A 420 -15.20 -13.77 -7.07
CA LEU A 420 -15.52 -14.47 -8.30
C LEU A 420 -15.08 -13.67 -9.52
N THR A 421 -14.67 -14.35 -10.58
CA THR A 421 -14.40 -13.73 -11.87
C THR A 421 -15.35 -14.27 -12.94
N PHE A 422 -15.69 -13.43 -13.91
CA PHE A 422 -16.44 -13.89 -15.07
C PHE A 422 -15.64 -14.98 -15.82
N ALA A 423 -16.29 -16.09 -16.19
CA ALA A 423 -15.66 -17.06 -17.08
C ALA A 423 -15.52 -16.50 -18.50
N ASN A 424 -16.45 -15.62 -18.90
CA ASN A 424 -16.37 -14.81 -20.11
C ASN A 424 -16.57 -13.34 -19.70
N GLU A 425 -15.56 -12.50 -19.90
CA GLU A 425 -15.60 -11.08 -19.52
C GLU A 425 -16.74 -10.30 -20.20
N ALA A 426 -17.17 -10.71 -21.38
CA ALA A 426 -18.30 -10.10 -22.09
C ALA A 426 -19.64 -10.23 -21.33
N ASP A 427 -19.75 -11.18 -20.40
CA ASP A 427 -20.95 -11.32 -19.58
C ASP A 427 -21.15 -10.15 -18.61
N TYR A 428 -20.08 -9.37 -18.33
CA TYR A 428 -20.19 -8.10 -17.60
C TYR A 428 -21.23 -7.17 -18.24
N ASP A 429 -21.33 -7.13 -19.58
CA ASP A 429 -22.23 -6.22 -20.28
C ASP A 429 -23.71 -6.64 -20.20
N LYS A 430 -23.99 -7.90 -19.90
CA LYS A 430 -25.36 -8.42 -19.72
C LYS A 430 -26.04 -7.92 -18.44
N ILE A 431 -25.24 -7.55 -17.42
CA ILE A 431 -25.75 -7.21 -16.10
C ILE A 431 -26.46 -5.86 -16.11
N GLN A 432 -27.69 -5.84 -15.61
CA GLN A 432 -28.58 -4.68 -15.54
C GLN A 432 -28.75 -4.16 -14.10
N GLU A 433 -29.14 -2.89 -13.98
CA GLU A 433 -29.19 -2.19 -12.67
C GLU A 433 -30.20 -2.80 -11.68
N ASP A 434 -31.33 -3.31 -12.21
CA ASP A 434 -32.43 -3.85 -11.40
C ASP A 434 -32.38 -5.39 -11.24
N ASP A 435 -31.24 -6.01 -11.57
CA ASP A 435 -31.10 -7.46 -11.51
C ASP A 435 -31.28 -8.02 -10.09
N THR A 436 -31.94 -9.16 -10.05
CA THR A 436 -31.99 -10.05 -8.89
C THR A 436 -31.09 -11.25 -9.15
N ILE A 437 -30.22 -11.59 -8.21
CA ILE A 437 -29.17 -12.59 -8.42
C ILE A 437 -29.40 -13.81 -7.53
N ASN A 438 -29.30 -15.00 -8.12
CA ASN A 438 -29.37 -16.28 -7.43
C ASN A 438 -28.10 -17.09 -7.69
N PHE A 439 -27.51 -17.66 -6.64
CA PHE A 439 -26.43 -18.62 -6.76
C PHE A 439 -27.06 -20.01 -6.90
N LEU A 440 -26.75 -20.73 -7.98
CA LEU A 440 -27.47 -21.98 -8.31
C LEU A 440 -26.82 -23.19 -7.61
N ASP A 441 -25.50 -23.17 -7.39
CA ASP A 441 -24.72 -24.35 -7.01
C ASP A 441 -23.68 -24.07 -5.92
N LEU A 442 -23.89 -23.06 -5.09
CA LEU A 442 -22.99 -22.71 -3.98
C LEU A 442 -22.86 -23.88 -2.97
N THR A 443 -23.88 -24.71 -2.81
CA THR A 443 -23.84 -25.91 -1.96
C THR A 443 -22.78 -26.92 -2.41
N ASP A 444 -22.39 -26.88 -3.70
CA ASP A 444 -21.38 -27.74 -4.31
C ASP A 444 -20.01 -27.04 -4.44
N PHE A 445 -19.77 -25.96 -3.68
CA PHE A 445 -18.56 -25.16 -3.75
C PHE A 445 -17.30 -25.99 -3.48
N ALA A 446 -16.47 -26.16 -4.49
CA ALA A 446 -15.26 -26.99 -4.46
C ALA A 446 -14.12 -26.36 -5.30
N PRO A 447 -12.85 -26.66 -5.01
CA PRO A 447 -11.73 -26.15 -5.82
C PRO A 447 -11.88 -26.51 -7.30
N ASN A 448 -11.52 -25.56 -8.17
CA ASN A 448 -11.56 -25.71 -9.63
C ASN A 448 -12.97 -26.01 -10.23
N LYS A 449 -14.02 -25.81 -9.46
CA LYS A 449 -15.41 -25.98 -9.93
C LYS A 449 -16.06 -24.60 -10.07
N PRO A 450 -16.37 -24.11 -11.27
CA PRO A 450 -17.07 -22.84 -11.46
C PRO A 450 -18.42 -22.82 -10.72
N LEU A 451 -18.83 -21.63 -10.29
CA LEU A 451 -20.17 -21.36 -9.75
C LEU A 451 -21.03 -20.71 -10.83
N HIS A 452 -22.33 -20.96 -10.79
CA HIS A 452 -23.27 -20.37 -11.71
C HIS A 452 -24.19 -19.38 -10.99
N LEU A 453 -24.23 -18.15 -11.48
CA LEU A 453 -25.11 -17.10 -10.99
C LEU A 453 -26.20 -16.84 -12.02
N GLU A 454 -27.46 -16.92 -11.60
CA GLU A 454 -28.62 -16.53 -12.39
C GLU A 454 -28.93 -15.05 -12.13
N PHE A 455 -28.86 -14.24 -13.16
CA PHE A 455 -29.32 -12.86 -13.17
C PHE A 455 -30.73 -12.82 -13.75
N VAL A 456 -31.67 -12.41 -12.93
CA VAL A 456 -33.08 -12.24 -13.32
C VAL A 456 -33.31 -10.76 -13.55
N HIS A 457 -33.55 -10.38 -14.79
CA HIS A 457 -33.79 -9.02 -15.23
C HIS A 457 -35.20 -8.54 -14.89
N LYS A 458 -35.41 -7.23 -14.94
CA LYS A 458 -36.66 -6.59 -14.58
C LYS A 458 -37.86 -7.08 -15.48
N ASP A 459 -37.59 -7.44 -16.73
CA ASP A 459 -38.58 -7.98 -17.68
C ASP A 459 -38.87 -9.48 -17.46
N GLY A 460 -38.22 -10.13 -16.51
CA GLY A 460 -38.32 -11.56 -16.20
C GLY A 460 -37.40 -12.44 -17.03
N SER A 461 -36.64 -11.91 -17.98
CA SER A 461 -35.62 -12.66 -18.69
C SER A 461 -34.45 -13.02 -17.76
N LYS A 462 -33.69 -14.05 -18.13
CA LYS A 462 -32.64 -14.60 -17.28
C LYS A 462 -31.36 -14.84 -18.05
N ASP A 463 -30.25 -14.47 -17.46
CA ASP A 463 -28.91 -14.89 -17.87
C ASP A 463 -28.29 -15.79 -16.80
N ILE A 464 -27.77 -16.95 -17.19
CA ILE A 464 -26.97 -17.80 -16.32
C ILE A 464 -25.51 -17.55 -16.68
N ILE A 465 -24.76 -16.98 -15.72
CA ILE A 465 -23.38 -16.57 -15.90
C ILE A 465 -22.46 -17.52 -15.13
N PRO A 466 -21.58 -18.27 -15.82
CA PRO A 466 -20.57 -19.07 -15.18
C PRO A 466 -19.46 -18.16 -14.62
N CYS A 467 -19.07 -18.43 -13.37
CA CYS A 467 -18.10 -17.65 -12.63
C CYS A 467 -16.94 -18.54 -12.17
N ASN A 468 -15.74 -18.15 -12.48
CA ASN A 468 -14.52 -18.80 -11.99
C ASN A 468 -14.13 -18.29 -10.61
N HIS A 469 -13.29 -19.04 -9.92
CA HIS A 469 -12.67 -18.65 -8.66
C HIS A 469 -11.35 -19.40 -8.45
N THR A 470 -10.50 -18.86 -7.57
CA THR A 470 -9.20 -19.42 -7.23
C THR A 470 -9.15 -19.95 -5.79
N TYR A 471 -10.28 -20.38 -5.22
CA TYR A 471 -10.33 -20.96 -3.88
C TYR A 471 -9.72 -22.36 -3.86
N ASN A 472 -8.77 -22.58 -2.96
CA ASN A 472 -8.36 -23.92 -2.57
C ASN A 472 -9.25 -24.46 -1.43
N ALA A 473 -9.08 -25.75 -1.05
CA ALA A 473 -9.88 -26.39 -0.02
C ALA A 473 -9.84 -25.63 1.32
N SER A 474 -8.66 -25.17 1.74
CA SER A 474 -8.48 -24.43 2.99
C SER A 474 -9.23 -23.08 2.99
N GLN A 475 -9.24 -22.37 1.85
CA GLN A 475 -9.93 -21.10 1.71
C GLN A 475 -11.46 -21.26 1.66
N ILE A 476 -11.95 -22.40 1.14
CA ILE A 476 -13.38 -22.75 1.21
C ILE A 476 -13.80 -22.94 2.67
N GLU A 477 -12.96 -23.54 3.49
CA GLU A 477 -13.24 -23.65 4.93
C GLU A 477 -13.27 -22.27 5.62
N TRP A 478 -12.46 -21.28 5.18
CA TRP A 478 -12.60 -19.90 5.66
C TRP A 478 -13.99 -19.32 5.33
N PHE A 479 -14.46 -19.51 4.11
CA PHE A 479 -15.79 -19.08 3.70
C PHE A 479 -16.88 -19.74 4.54
N LYS A 480 -16.83 -21.07 4.72
CA LYS A 480 -17.78 -21.81 5.54
C LYS A 480 -17.80 -21.37 6.99
N ALA A 481 -16.62 -21.09 7.56
CA ALA A 481 -16.49 -20.60 8.94
C ALA A 481 -16.91 -19.13 9.13
N GLY A 482 -17.11 -18.38 8.02
CA GLY A 482 -17.43 -16.96 8.02
C GLY A 482 -16.21 -16.02 7.97
N SER A 483 -15.02 -16.52 8.30
CA SER A 483 -13.73 -15.86 8.07
C SER A 483 -12.56 -16.83 8.40
N ALA A 484 -11.35 -16.48 7.96
CA ALA A 484 -10.14 -17.21 8.35
C ALA A 484 -9.91 -17.19 9.87
N LEU A 485 -10.16 -16.03 10.53
CA LEU A 485 -10.02 -15.91 12.00
C LEU A 485 -11.01 -16.79 12.75
N ASN A 486 -12.24 -16.92 12.26
CA ASN A 486 -13.23 -17.81 12.85
C ASN A 486 -12.77 -19.28 12.81
N LEU A 487 -12.18 -19.70 11.67
CA LEU A 487 -11.65 -21.05 11.53
C LEU A 487 -10.49 -21.31 12.51
N ILE A 488 -9.57 -20.33 12.63
CA ILE A 488 -8.45 -20.41 13.60
C ILE A 488 -8.98 -20.51 15.03
N ALA A 489 -9.96 -19.69 15.39
CA ALA A 489 -10.58 -19.74 16.73
C ALA A 489 -11.28 -21.06 17.02
N LYS A 490 -11.93 -21.66 16.00
CA LYS A 490 -12.56 -22.99 16.10
C LYS A 490 -11.54 -24.10 16.32
N ASN A 491 -10.39 -24.02 15.64
CA ASN A 491 -9.34 -25.06 15.70
C ASN A 491 -8.46 -24.96 16.95
N LYS A 492 -8.48 -23.85 17.70
CA LYS A 492 -7.76 -23.65 18.96
C LYS A 492 -8.54 -24.12 20.19
N LYS A 493 -9.81 -24.47 20.04
CA LYS A 493 -10.65 -25.08 21.09
C LYS A 493 -10.56 -26.60 21.02
#